data_75579344019f3705e2e2b356d91bb2df
#
_entry.id   75579344019f3705e2e2b356d91bb2df
#
_cell.length_a   1.000
_cell.length_b   1.000
_cell.length_c   1.000
_cell.angle_alpha   90.00
_cell.angle_beta   90.00
_cell.angle_gamma   90.00
#
_symmetry.space_group_name_H-M   'P 1'
#
loop_
_entity.id
_entity.type
_entity.pdbx_description
1 polymer ?
#
loop_
_entity_poly.entity_id
_entity_poly.type
_entity_poly.pdbx_seq_one_letter_code
_entity_poly.pdbx_strand_id
1 'polypeptide(L)'
;VVIDHHRRGEDFVDSPILTYLEPAASSTVELVVELFEYQRVEIEVLPTEATVMYAGMLVDTNYFRNHVGSRTFQIASKLKEKQANVSRAYEFLQDDYKTTQEKMSISANAYRFGNDILIAYGNEEEIYTRPLLAKVGNELLNIAEIKAVFVAGRVDKDKIAISARSKTEVN
;
A
#
# COMPACT_ATOMS: atom_id res chain seq x y z
N VAL A 1 11.45 20.15 -3.80
CA VAL A 1 12.05 18.96 -3.17
C VAL A 1 11.19 17.76 -3.56
N VAL A 2 11.83 16.70 -4.02
CA VAL A 2 11.19 15.40 -4.29
C VAL A 2 11.90 14.35 -3.44
N ILE A 3 11.14 13.62 -2.63
CA ILE A 3 11.59 12.47 -1.86
C ILE A 3 10.62 11.34 -2.17
N ASP A 4 11.11 10.28 -2.79
CA ASP A 4 10.24 9.20 -3.26
C ASP A 4 10.98 7.87 -3.34
N HIS A 5 10.26 6.76 -3.13
CA HIS A 5 10.77 5.40 -3.27
C HIS A 5 10.29 4.71 -4.56
N HIS A 6 9.51 5.37 -5.39
CA HIS A 6 9.11 4.84 -6.69
C HIS A 6 10.19 5.04 -7.76
N ARG A 7 10.13 4.25 -8.81
CA ARG A 7 10.93 4.51 -10.01
C ARG A 7 10.44 5.78 -10.67
N ARG A 8 11.36 6.58 -11.19
CA ARG A 8 11.03 7.81 -11.92
C ARG A 8 10.08 7.49 -13.09
N GLY A 9 8.90 8.12 -13.09
CA GLY A 9 7.93 8.07 -14.16
C GLY A 9 8.17 9.14 -15.23
N GLU A 10 7.37 9.13 -16.29
CA GLU A 10 7.42 10.12 -17.37
C GLU A 10 6.98 11.51 -16.87
N ASP A 11 6.00 11.58 -15.98
CA ASP A 11 5.45 12.82 -15.40
C ASP A 11 6.24 13.30 -14.17
N PHE A 12 7.58 13.22 -14.22
CA PHE A 12 8.40 13.67 -13.11
C PHE A 12 8.48 15.20 -13.06
N VAL A 13 8.51 15.76 -11.83
CA VAL A 13 8.60 17.19 -11.57
C VAL A 13 9.81 17.80 -12.27
N ASP A 14 9.59 18.86 -13.06
CA ASP A 14 10.66 19.58 -13.74
C ASP A 14 11.54 20.38 -12.77
N SER A 15 12.86 20.24 -12.91
CA SER A 15 13.88 21.05 -12.20
C SER A 15 13.68 21.13 -10.67
N PRO A 16 13.57 20.01 -9.93
CA PRO A 16 13.46 20.06 -8.48
C PRO A 16 14.77 20.58 -7.87
N ILE A 17 14.68 21.38 -6.80
CA ILE A 17 15.84 21.89 -6.03
C ILE A 17 16.62 20.73 -5.39
N LEU A 18 15.92 19.70 -4.94
CA LEU A 18 16.46 18.47 -4.35
C LEU A 18 15.66 17.30 -4.86
N THR A 19 16.36 16.24 -5.24
CA THR A 19 15.76 14.94 -5.58
C THR A 19 16.45 13.86 -4.75
N TYR A 20 15.66 13.12 -3.96
CA TYR A 20 16.09 11.92 -3.25
C TYR A 20 15.17 10.76 -3.66
N LEU A 21 15.63 9.97 -4.62
CA LEU A 21 14.91 8.81 -5.15
C LEU A 21 15.67 7.54 -4.75
N GLU A 22 15.01 6.63 -4.05
CA GLU A 22 15.61 5.38 -3.60
C GLU A 22 14.59 4.23 -3.75
N PRO A 23 14.52 3.59 -4.92
CA PRO A 23 13.58 2.49 -5.18
C PRO A 23 13.81 1.23 -4.35
N ALA A 24 14.94 1.12 -3.66
CA ALA A 24 15.22 0.01 -2.74
C ALA A 24 14.60 0.24 -1.35
N ALA A 25 14.18 1.47 -1.03
CA ALA A 25 13.48 1.75 0.22
C ALA A 25 12.07 1.16 0.18
N SER A 26 11.60 0.66 1.32
CA SER A 26 10.26 0.07 1.42
C SER A 26 9.15 1.12 1.42
N SER A 27 9.48 2.35 1.81
CA SER A 27 8.56 3.48 1.85
C SER A 27 9.30 4.82 1.80
N THR A 28 8.64 5.87 1.35
CA THR A 28 9.17 7.24 1.43
C THR A 28 9.44 7.67 2.87
N VAL A 29 8.72 7.10 3.85
CA VAL A 29 8.93 7.37 5.27
C VAL A 29 10.35 7.00 5.71
N GLU A 30 10.92 5.90 5.20
CA GLU A 30 12.32 5.54 5.49
C GLU A 30 13.27 6.67 5.14
N LEU A 31 13.10 7.23 3.94
CA LEU A 31 13.94 8.30 3.43
C LEU A 31 13.80 9.59 4.25
N VAL A 32 12.57 9.93 4.63
CA VAL A 32 12.29 11.13 5.43
C VAL A 32 12.86 11.02 6.83
N VAL A 33 12.66 9.88 7.51
CA VAL A 33 13.18 9.66 8.87
C VAL A 33 14.71 9.66 8.90
N GLU A 34 15.34 9.06 7.88
CA GLU A 34 16.82 9.15 7.75
C GLU A 34 17.30 10.58 7.53
N LEU A 35 16.62 11.38 6.71
CA LEU A 35 16.98 12.78 6.51
C LEU A 35 16.92 13.59 7.81
N PHE A 36 16.03 13.24 8.74
CA PHE A 36 16.00 13.89 10.05
C PHE A 36 17.29 13.68 10.85
N GLU A 37 17.94 12.53 10.70
CA GLU A 37 19.19 12.22 11.41
C GLU A 37 20.40 13.00 10.88
N TYR A 38 20.35 13.43 9.63
CA TYR A 38 21.43 14.22 9.01
C TYR A 38 21.24 15.73 9.19
N GLN A 39 20.18 16.17 9.86
CA GLN A 39 19.99 17.59 10.13
C GLN A 39 20.91 18.06 11.26
N ARG A 40 21.44 19.29 11.13
CA ARG A 40 22.26 19.93 12.15
C ARG A 40 21.46 20.34 13.39
N VAL A 41 20.17 20.53 13.22
CA VAL A 41 19.22 20.86 14.27
C VAL A 41 18.30 19.67 14.45
N GLU A 42 18.12 19.24 15.70
CA GLU A 42 17.19 18.15 15.99
C GLU A 42 15.77 18.53 15.54
N ILE A 43 15.17 17.68 14.70
CA ILE A 43 13.78 17.84 14.29
C ILE A 43 12.93 17.14 15.33
N GLU A 44 12.11 17.92 16.03
CA GLU A 44 11.10 17.37 16.92
C GLU A 44 9.98 16.73 16.08
N VAL A 45 9.75 15.44 16.28
CA VAL A 45 8.66 14.69 15.67
C VAL A 45 7.64 14.40 16.75
N LEU A 46 6.43 14.93 16.60
CA LEU A 46 5.35 14.72 17.55
C LEU A 46 4.86 13.26 17.51
N PRO A 47 4.33 12.70 18.62
CA PRO A 47 3.79 11.34 18.66
C PRO A 47 2.71 11.07 17.60
N THR A 48 1.90 12.08 17.27
CA THR A 48 0.88 12.01 16.22
C THR A 48 1.50 11.91 14.83
N GLU A 49 2.55 12.68 14.55
CA GLU A 49 3.28 12.65 13.28
C GLU A 49 4.00 11.30 13.12
N ALA A 50 4.69 10.84 14.16
CA ALA A 50 5.31 9.51 14.17
C ALA A 50 4.28 8.40 13.93
N THR A 51 3.06 8.53 14.47
CA THR A 51 1.97 7.57 14.26
C THR A 51 1.49 7.56 12.80
N VAL A 52 1.34 8.73 12.18
CA VAL A 52 0.95 8.83 10.76
C VAL A 52 2.06 8.30 9.85
N MET A 53 3.32 8.61 10.14
CA MET A 53 4.47 8.04 9.42
C MET A 53 4.47 6.52 9.53
N TYR A 54 4.24 5.98 10.72
CA TYR A 54 4.16 4.52 10.91
C TYR A 54 3.03 3.91 10.08
N ALA A 55 1.86 4.56 10.01
CA ALA A 55 0.77 4.12 9.14
C ALA A 55 1.16 4.13 7.65
N GLY A 56 1.91 5.15 7.19
CA GLY A 56 2.45 5.18 5.83
C GLY A 56 3.34 3.96 5.53
N MET A 57 4.24 3.59 6.45
CA MET A 57 5.04 2.37 6.31
C MET A 57 4.19 1.10 6.21
N LEU A 58 3.11 1.00 7.01
CA LEU A 58 2.20 -0.15 6.94
C LEU A 58 1.54 -0.27 5.57
N VAL A 59 1.16 0.85 4.95
CA VAL A 59 0.55 0.85 3.61
C VAL A 59 1.53 0.36 2.55
N ASP A 60 2.70 0.97 2.48
CA ASP A 60 3.69 0.68 1.44
C ASP A 60 4.26 -0.74 1.54
N THR A 61 4.37 -1.26 2.77
CA THR A 61 4.90 -2.60 3.03
C THR A 61 3.84 -3.69 3.11
N ASN A 62 2.57 -3.35 2.86
CA ASN A 62 1.45 -4.26 3.11
C ASN A 62 1.55 -4.91 4.51
N TYR A 63 1.59 -4.08 5.54
CA TYR A 63 1.70 -4.50 6.95
C TYR A 63 2.98 -5.31 7.24
N PHE A 64 4.13 -4.84 6.73
CA PHE A 64 5.44 -5.49 6.82
C PHE A 64 5.52 -6.88 6.18
N ARG A 65 4.71 -7.15 5.15
CA ARG A 65 4.74 -8.41 4.40
C ARG A 65 5.60 -8.35 3.13
N ASN A 66 5.69 -7.16 2.52
CA ASN A 66 6.32 -6.97 1.21
C ASN A 66 7.43 -5.92 1.30
N HIS A 67 8.52 -6.14 0.55
CA HIS A 67 9.63 -5.18 0.35
C HIS A 67 10.26 -4.68 1.66
N VAL A 68 10.32 -5.51 2.70
CA VAL A 68 10.90 -5.15 3.99
C VAL A 68 12.32 -5.65 4.15
N GLY A 69 13.17 -4.83 4.74
CA GLY A 69 14.53 -5.15 5.10
C GLY A 69 14.86 -4.74 6.53
N SER A 70 16.10 -4.94 6.96
CA SER A 70 16.54 -4.49 8.28
C SER A 70 16.35 -2.99 8.49
N ARG A 71 16.58 -2.19 7.44
CA ARG A 71 16.35 -0.73 7.42
C ARG A 71 14.91 -0.38 7.78
N THR A 72 13.92 -1.07 7.20
CA THR A 72 12.50 -0.86 7.48
C THR A 72 12.19 -1.01 8.96
N PHE A 73 12.70 -2.07 9.60
CA PHE A 73 12.47 -2.31 11.02
C PHE A 73 13.24 -1.34 11.92
N GLN A 74 14.42 -0.87 11.51
CA GLN A 74 15.15 0.18 12.23
C GLN A 74 14.34 1.49 12.25
N ILE A 75 13.78 1.90 11.11
CA ILE A 75 12.95 3.09 11.01
C ILE A 75 11.66 2.93 11.83
N ALA A 76 11.01 1.77 11.77
CA ALA A 76 9.84 1.49 12.60
C ALA A 76 10.16 1.59 14.11
N SER A 77 11.33 1.12 14.55
CA SER A 77 11.83 1.27 15.92
C SER A 77 12.01 2.75 16.29
N LYS A 78 12.65 3.55 15.42
CA LYS A 78 12.85 5.00 15.65
C LYS A 78 11.52 5.75 15.78
N LEU A 79 10.55 5.43 14.94
CA LEU A 79 9.21 6.01 15.08
C LEU A 79 8.55 5.61 16.42
N LYS A 80 8.79 4.38 16.87
CA LYS A 80 8.32 3.94 18.19
C LYS A 80 9.00 4.67 19.33
N GLU A 81 10.30 4.97 19.25
CA GLU A 81 11.03 5.83 20.19
C GLU A 81 10.45 7.25 20.23
N LYS A 82 9.99 7.78 19.09
CA LYS A 82 9.24 9.04 18.99
C LYS A 82 7.76 8.88 19.40
N GLN A 83 7.42 7.81 20.14
CA GLN A 83 6.11 7.53 20.73
C GLN A 83 4.99 7.27 19.71
N ALA A 84 5.31 6.76 18.51
CA ALA A 84 4.27 6.31 17.58
C ALA A 84 3.32 5.32 18.26
N ASN A 85 2.02 5.55 18.13
CA ASN A 85 0.99 4.64 18.61
C ASN A 85 0.65 3.64 17.50
N VAL A 86 1.23 2.45 17.61
CA VAL A 86 1.08 1.39 16.60
C VAL A 86 -0.38 0.97 16.42
N SER A 87 -1.13 0.79 17.53
CA SER A 87 -2.56 0.43 17.45
C SER A 87 -3.36 1.48 16.69
N ARG A 88 -3.10 2.77 16.97
CA ARG A 88 -3.75 3.88 16.27
C ARG A 88 -3.39 3.93 14.79
N ALA A 89 -2.14 3.61 14.43
CA ALA A 89 -1.72 3.51 13.04
C ALA A 89 -2.52 2.43 12.27
N TYR A 90 -2.76 1.28 12.90
CA TYR A 90 -3.64 0.24 12.34
C TYR A 90 -5.10 0.69 12.24
N GLU A 91 -5.62 1.41 13.26
CA GLU A 91 -6.99 1.97 13.22
C GLU A 91 -7.20 2.92 12.04
N PHE A 92 -6.22 3.76 11.69
CA PHE A 92 -6.29 4.66 10.53
C PHE A 92 -6.46 3.93 9.19
N LEU A 93 -6.08 2.65 9.13
CA LEU A 93 -6.12 1.85 7.91
C LEU A 93 -7.31 0.89 7.87
N GLN A 94 -8.15 0.89 8.89
CA GLN A 94 -9.37 0.07 8.92
C GLN A 94 -10.36 0.56 7.89
N ASP A 95 -10.98 -0.39 7.22
CA ASP A 95 -12.10 -0.10 6.33
C ASP A 95 -13.38 0.11 7.15
N ASP A 96 -14.25 0.97 6.68
CA ASP A 96 -15.59 1.10 7.22
C ASP A 96 -16.47 -0.12 6.87
N TYR A 97 -17.64 -0.19 7.51
CA TYR A 97 -18.54 -1.33 7.33
C TYR A 97 -18.99 -1.49 5.87
N LYS A 98 -19.29 -0.39 5.18
CA LYS A 98 -19.72 -0.41 3.77
C LYS A 98 -18.60 -0.95 2.87
N THR A 99 -17.41 -0.42 3.00
CA THR A 99 -16.21 -0.89 2.26
C THR A 99 -15.97 -2.38 2.52
N THR A 100 -16.14 -2.83 3.77
CA THR A 100 -16.01 -4.24 4.14
C THR A 100 -17.07 -5.10 3.46
N GLN A 101 -18.33 -4.67 3.43
CA GLN A 101 -19.40 -5.39 2.72
C GLN A 101 -19.15 -5.49 1.21
N GLU A 102 -18.72 -4.39 0.58
CA GLU A 102 -18.38 -4.36 -0.84
C GLU A 102 -17.24 -5.34 -1.16
N LYS A 103 -16.20 -5.39 -0.34
CA LYS A 103 -15.09 -6.34 -0.47
C LYS A 103 -15.56 -7.79 -0.35
N MET A 104 -16.40 -8.08 0.64
CA MET A 104 -16.96 -9.40 0.85
C MET A 104 -17.83 -9.84 -0.35
N SER A 105 -18.64 -8.94 -0.88
CA SER A 105 -19.49 -9.20 -2.06
C SER A 105 -18.65 -9.58 -3.29
N ILE A 106 -17.61 -8.79 -3.59
CA ILE A 106 -16.70 -9.07 -4.71
C ILE A 106 -15.96 -10.40 -4.48
N SER A 107 -15.48 -10.64 -3.26
CA SER A 107 -14.74 -11.86 -2.91
C SER A 107 -15.61 -13.11 -3.00
N ALA A 108 -16.90 -13.01 -2.66
CA ALA A 108 -17.86 -14.11 -2.77
C ALA A 108 -18.11 -14.54 -4.23
N ASN A 109 -17.92 -13.63 -5.19
CA ASN A 109 -18.03 -13.93 -6.62
C ASN A 109 -16.72 -14.47 -7.23
N ALA A 110 -15.70 -14.70 -6.41
CA ALA A 110 -14.43 -15.21 -6.90
C ALA A 110 -14.55 -16.67 -7.32
N TYR A 111 -13.99 -16.99 -8.46
CA TYR A 111 -13.85 -18.36 -8.93
C TYR A 111 -12.41 -18.67 -9.33
N ARG A 112 -12.07 -19.94 -9.24
CA ARG A 112 -10.72 -20.42 -9.56
C ARG A 112 -10.60 -20.72 -11.04
N PHE A 113 -9.57 -20.16 -11.67
CA PHE A 113 -9.19 -20.48 -13.03
C PHE A 113 -7.86 -21.24 -13.03
N GLY A 114 -7.89 -22.47 -13.48
CA GLY A 114 -6.73 -23.37 -13.32
C GLY A 114 -6.48 -23.71 -11.85
N ASN A 115 -5.21 -23.85 -11.49
CA ASN A 115 -4.81 -24.28 -10.14
C ASN A 115 -4.44 -23.13 -9.19
N ASP A 116 -4.06 -21.96 -9.72
CA ASP A 116 -3.38 -20.92 -8.98
C ASP A 116 -3.80 -19.48 -9.32
N ILE A 117 -4.88 -19.33 -10.11
CA ILE A 117 -5.44 -18.04 -10.49
C ILE A 117 -6.85 -17.89 -9.91
N LEU A 118 -7.14 -16.71 -9.35
CA LEU A 118 -8.49 -16.30 -8.99
C LEU A 118 -8.96 -15.15 -9.88
N ILE A 119 -10.23 -15.24 -10.29
CA ILE A 119 -10.92 -14.15 -10.97
C ILE A 119 -12.14 -13.80 -10.12
N ALA A 120 -12.23 -12.54 -9.72
CA ALA A 120 -13.34 -12.00 -8.95
C ALA A 120 -13.97 -10.83 -9.69
N TYR A 121 -15.26 -10.62 -9.48
CA TYR A 121 -15.97 -9.52 -10.12
C TYR A 121 -17.05 -8.93 -9.21
N GLY A 122 -17.22 -7.62 -9.33
CA GLY A 122 -18.29 -6.89 -8.64
C GLY A 122 -19.64 -7.04 -9.33
N ASN A 123 -20.71 -6.63 -8.65
CA ASN A 123 -22.04 -6.57 -9.20
C ASN A 123 -22.10 -5.56 -10.37
N GLU A 124 -22.76 -5.92 -11.46
CA GLU A 124 -22.88 -5.09 -12.66
C GLU A 124 -23.65 -3.79 -12.44
N GLU A 125 -24.53 -3.75 -11.45
CA GLU A 125 -25.32 -2.57 -11.11
C GLU A 125 -24.60 -1.58 -10.21
N GLU A 126 -23.48 -1.99 -9.57
CA GLU A 126 -22.72 -1.19 -8.62
C GLU A 126 -21.50 -0.53 -9.26
N ILE A 127 -21.13 0.65 -8.74
CA ILE A 127 -19.93 1.37 -9.15
C ILE A 127 -18.91 1.29 -8.02
N TYR A 128 -17.74 0.77 -8.32
CA TYR A 128 -16.65 0.57 -7.38
C TYR A 128 -15.52 1.57 -7.60
N THR A 129 -14.73 1.81 -6.56
CA THR A 129 -13.50 2.58 -6.71
C THR A 129 -12.34 1.67 -7.11
N ARG A 130 -11.38 2.21 -7.89
CA ARG A 130 -10.15 1.45 -8.24
C ARG A 130 -9.37 0.99 -7.01
N PRO A 131 -9.21 1.80 -5.94
CA PRO A 131 -8.57 1.36 -4.71
C PRO A 131 -9.26 0.16 -4.04
N LEU A 132 -10.60 0.11 -4.07
CA LEU A 132 -11.35 -1.03 -3.53
C LEU A 132 -11.03 -2.33 -4.28
N LEU A 133 -11.05 -2.30 -5.62
CA LEU A 133 -10.71 -3.46 -6.44
C LEU A 133 -9.26 -3.93 -6.17
N ALA A 134 -8.34 -2.97 -5.95
CA ALA A 134 -6.96 -3.27 -5.60
C ALA A 134 -6.84 -3.91 -4.21
N LYS A 135 -7.60 -3.44 -3.21
CA LYS A 135 -7.64 -4.04 -1.87
C LYS A 135 -8.14 -5.48 -1.92
N VAL A 136 -9.24 -5.75 -2.63
CA VAL A 136 -9.76 -7.12 -2.83
C VAL A 136 -8.70 -8.00 -3.49
N GLY A 137 -8.02 -7.51 -4.53
CA GLY A 137 -6.94 -8.24 -5.19
C GLY A 137 -5.82 -8.62 -4.25
N ASN A 138 -5.39 -7.69 -3.39
CA ASN A 138 -4.34 -7.94 -2.39
C ASN A 138 -4.80 -8.97 -1.34
N GLU A 139 -6.05 -8.92 -0.88
CA GLU A 139 -6.60 -9.87 0.09
C GLU A 139 -6.70 -11.29 -0.49
N LEU A 140 -7.23 -11.43 -1.69
CA LEU A 140 -7.36 -12.73 -2.37
C LEU A 140 -5.99 -13.34 -2.73
N LEU A 141 -4.98 -12.51 -3.03
CA LEU A 141 -3.62 -12.98 -3.30
C LEU A 141 -2.94 -13.58 -2.06
N ASN A 142 -3.40 -13.26 -0.85
CA ASN A 142 -2.89 -13.85 0.39
C ASN A 142 -3.30 -15.33 0.59
N ILE A 143 -4.20 -15.86 -0.22
CA ILE A 143 -4.53 -17.29 -0.22
C ILE A 143 -3.30 -18.08 -0.66
N ALA A 144 -2.92 -19.09 0.13
CA ALA A 144 -1.62 -19.78 -0.01
C ALA A 144 -1.38 -20.35 -1.41
N GLU A 145 -2.39 -20.94 -2.02
CA GLU A 145 -2.28 -21.62 -3.31
C GLU A 145 -2.38 -20.68 -4.52
N ILE A 146 -2.77 -19.42 -4.29
CA ILE A 146 -3.02 -18.47 -5.36
C ILE A 146 -1.75 -17.70 -5.69
N LYS A 147 -1.43 -17.63 -6.97
CA LYS A 147 -0.28 -16.91 -7.52
C LYS A 147 -0.65 -15.65 -8.27
N ALA A 148 -1.85 -15.60 -8.85
CA ALA A 148 -2.35 -14.41 -9.53
C ALA A 148 -3.83 -14.19 -9.26
N VAL A 149 -4.26 -12.93 -9.24
CA VAL A 149 -5.65 -12.51 -9.01
C VAL A 149 -6.01 -11.41 -9.98
N PHE A 150 -7.18 -11.53 -10.56
CA PHE A 150 -7.81 -10.49 -11.39
C PHE A 150 -9.13 -10.11 -10.75
N VAL A 151 -9.30 -8.82 -10.45
CA VAL A 151 -10.54 -8.28 -9.87
C VAL A 151 -11.11 -7.25 -10.82
N ALA A 152 -12.28 -7.54 -11.38
CA ALA A 152 -13.00 -6.66 -12.28
C ALA A 152 -14.15 -5.95 -11.57
N GLY A 153 -14.40 -4.71 -11.89
CA GLY A 153 -15.55 -3.97 -11.39
C GLY A 153 -15.84 -2.72 -12.22
N ARG A 154 -17.10 -2.35 -12.24
CA ARG A 154 -17.55 -1.13 -12.91
C ARG A 154 -17.09 0.09 -12.11
N VAL A 155 -16.41 1.02 -12.75
CA VAL A 155 -15.87 2.23 -12.09
C VAL A 155 -16.55 3.52 -12.58
N ASP A 156 -17.33 3.42 -13.65
CA ASP A 156 -18.13 4.49 -14.24
C ASP A 156 -19.26 3.84 -15.06
N LYS A 157 -20.21 4.65 -15.53
CA LYS A 157 -21.35 4.15 -16.34
C LYS A 157 -20.94 3.23 -17.49
N ASP A 158 -19.84 3.58 -18.17
CA ASP A 158 -19.37 2.91 -19.39
C ASP A 158 -17.93 2.36 -19.24
N LYS A 159 -17.42 2.25 -17.99
CA LYS A 159 -16.03 1.82 -17.75
C LYS A 159 -15.94 0.71 -16.74
N ILE A 160 -15.22 -0.32 -17.11
CA ILE A 160 -14.79 -1.40 -16.22
C ILE A 160 -13.29 -1.22 -15.94
N ALA A 161 -12.91 -1.33 -14.69
CA ALA A 161 -11.50 -1.43 -14.30
C ALA A 161 -11.18 -2.87 -13.91
N ILE A 162 -9.96 -3.30 -14.22
CA ILE A 162 -9.41 -4.57 -13.78
C ILE A 162 -8.18 -4.28 -12.93
N SER A 163 -8.16 -4.79 -11.71
CA SER A 163 -6.99 -4.82 -10.85
C SER A 163 -6.36 -6.20 -10.95
N ALA A 164 -5.14 -6.28 -11.47
CA ALA A 164 -4.35 -7.51 -11.52
C ALA A 164 -3.27 -7.48 -10.44
N ARG A 165 -3.05 -8.61 -9.79
CA ARG A 165 -2.00 -8.81 -8.79
C ARG A 165 -1.37 -10.18 -8.98
N SER A 166 -0.05 -10.28 -8.77
CA SER A 166 0.67 -11.55 -8.80
C SER A 166 1.73 -11.62 -7.70
N LYS A 167 2.04 -12.83 -7.29
CA LYS A 167 3.25 -13.10 -6.49
C LYS A 167 4.50 -12.99 -7.39
N THR A 168 5.64 -12.71 -6.79
CA THR A 168 6.91 -12.42 -7.50
C THR A 168 7.38 -13.53 -8.45
N GLU A 169 6.87 -14.75 -8.29
CA GLU A 169 7.22 -15.91 -9.12
C GLU A 169 6.47 -15.96 -10.47
N VAL A 170 5.52 -15.03 -10.67
CA VAL A 170 4.70 -14.95 -11.89
C VAL A 170 4.90 -13.56 -12.50
N ASN A 171 5.69 -13.48 -13.55
CA ASN A 171 5.81 -12.29 -14.40
C ASN A 171 4.96 -12.44 -15.64
#